data_011fff7461599cae68a38ab2ea9e7056
#
_entry.id   011fff7461599cae68a38ab2ea9e7056
#
_cell.length_a   1.000
_cell.length_b   1.000
_cell.length_c   1.000
_cell.angle_alpha   90.00
_cell.angle_beta   90.00
_cell.angle_gamma   90.00
#
_symmetry.space_group_name_H-M   'P 1'
#
loop_
_entity.id
_entity.type
_entity.pdbx_description
1 polymer ?
#
loop_
_entity_poly.entity_id
_entity_poly.type
_entity_poly.pdbx_seq_one_letter_code
_entity_poly.pdbx_strand_id
1 'polypeptide(L)'
;RLAWAAQYDCIRQMGEFLLKDGSVTQEELDELRKEAKKEVRAEQKAAWASFRAALNEVCTSAADVLAPLNAARAEALRNNSDAGRAEVAHAVRRTLVETAGDDSTHREALSRWLVEFDRENENRYSSELYSAGADSALRVEAVPATYDEEPEQLDGRQILQRNFEAMFTSNPRVLTFGEDTGGIGGVNQVMEGMQEKFGEIRVSDTGIRECTIIGQGIGLAMRGLRPIAEIQYLDYLYYALQIMRDDLATVRYRTAGGQKAPLIVRTRGHRLEGIWHSGSPMGAIIHSIRGMHVCVPRNMTQAAGMYNTLLEAEEPALVVECLNGYRKKEPLPTNMGQFRVPLGVTETLRAVSYTHLRAHETDRY
;
A
#
# COMPACT_ATOMS: atom_id res chain seq x y z
N ARG A 1 -11.13 4.07 37.23
CA ARG A 1 -11.53 3.59 35.89
C ARG A 1 -12.53 2.44 35.99
N LEU A 2 -12.22 1.35 36.73
CA LEU A 2 -13.12 0.20 36.85
C LEU A 2 -14.46 0.56 37.54
N ALA A 3 -14.44 1.37 38.59
CA ALA A 3 -15.66 1.86 39.25
C ALA A 3 -16.52 2.70 38.32
N TRP A 4 -15.90 3.58 37.55
CA TRP A 4 -16.59 4.37 36.54
C TRP A 4 -17.20 3.50 35.44
N ALA A 5 -16.43 2.53 34.93
CA ALA A 5 -16.93 1.59 33.91
C ALA A 5 -18.13 0.80 34.43
N ALA A 6 -18.06 0.27 35.69
CA ALA A 6 -19.18 -0.42 36.30
C ALA A 6 -20.41 0.46 36.51
N GLN A 7 -20.21 1.75 36.84
CA GLN A 7 -21.31 2.71 37.05
C GLN A 7 -22.00 3.09 35.75
N TYR A 8 -21.21 3.30 34.66
CA TYR A 8 -21.70 3.82 33.38
C TYR A 8 -21.75 2.76 32.27
N ASP A 9 -21.71 1.47 32.63
CA ASP A 9 -21.95 0.39 31.68
C ASP A 9 -23.31 0.54 31.01
N CYS A 10 -23.32 0.64 29.68
CA CYS A 10 -24.52 0.99 28.91
C CYS A 10 -25.60 -0.10 28.99
N ILE A 11 -25.22 -1.39 29.09
CA ILE A 11 -26.15 -2.51 29.20
C ILE A 11 -26.82 -2.49 30.59
N ARG A 12 -26.02 -2.21 31.61
CA ARG A 12 -26.53 -2.07 32.99
C ARG A 12 -27.50 -0.88 33.11
N GLN A 13 -27.07 0.30 32.60
CA GLN A 13 -27.90 1.50 32.65
C GLN A 13 -29.21 1.32 31.86
N MET A 14 -29.19 0.66 30.73
CA MET A 14 -30.41 0.34 29.97
C MET A 14 -31.30 -0.62 30.74
N GLY A 15 -30.74 -1.66 31.35
CA GLY A 15 -31.50 -2.59 32.20
C GLY A 15 -32.19 -1.86 33.37
N GLU A 16 -31.46 -1.01 34.10
CA GLU A 16 -32.00 -0.20 35.20
C GLU A 16 -33.11 0.76 34.72
N PHE A 17 -32.94 1.35 33.54
CA PHE A 17 -33.96 2.20 32.90
C PHE A 17 -35.24 1.41 32.58
N LEU A 18 -35.13 0.24 31.94
CA LEU A 18 -36.28 -0.57 31.53
C LEU A 18 -37.05 -1.12 32.77
N LEU A 19 -36.35 -1.48 33.84
CA LEU A 19 -36.98 -1.87 35.11
C LEU A 19 -37.73 -0.69 35.72
N LYS A 20 -37.16 0.48 35.75
CA LYS A 20 -37.77 1.70 36.30
C LYS A 20 -39.00 2.15 35.49
N ASP A 21 -38.92 2.02 34.16
CA ASP A 21 -40.00 2.33 33.23
C ASP A 21 -41.16 1.30 33.33
N GLY A 22 -40.92 0.12 33.89
CA GLY A 22 -41.88 -0.96 33.99
C GLY A 22 -42.10 -1.74 32.70
N SER A 23 -41.23 -1.53 31.69
CA SER A 23 -41.28 -2.21 30.37
C SER A 23 -40.87 -3.69 30.48
N VAL A 24 -40.07 -4.06 31.48
CA VAL A 24 -39.60 -5.43 31.70
C VAL A 24 -39.50 -5.73 33.22
N THR A 25 -39.55 -7.01 33.56
CA THR A 25 -39.29 -7.50 34.92
C THR A 25 -37.83 -7.92 35.08
N GLN A 26 -37.37 -8.09 36.31
CA GLN A 26 -36.00 -8.57 36.58
C GLN A 26 -35.81 -9.99 36.05
N GLU A 27 -36.83 -10.85 36.16
CA GLU A 27 -36.83 -12.22 35.66
C GLU A 27 -36.66 -12.27 34.13
N GLU A 28 -37.36 -11.42 33.41
CA GLU A 28 -37.23 -11.32 31.95
C GLU A 28 -35.82 -10.84 31.53
N LEU A 29 -35.24 -9.86 32.23
CA LEU A 29 -33.87 -9.43 31.95
C LEU A 29 -32.85 -10.53 32.24
N ASP A 30 -33.03 -11.29 33.29
CA ASP A 30 -32.10 -12.36 33.63
C ASP A 30 -32.21 -13.55 32.67
N GLU A 31 -33.41 -13.87 32.18
CA GLU A 31 -33.59 -14.88 31.14
C GLU A 31 -33.00 -14.42 29.79
N LEU A 32 -33.23 -13.18 29.39
CA LEU A 32 -32.61 -12.59 28.19
C LEU A 32 -31.07 -12.64 28.23
N ARG A 33 -30.47 -12.29 29.36
CA ARG A 33 -29.03 -12.39 29.57
C ARG A 33 -28.51 -13.82 29.48
N LYS A 34 -29.25 -14.77 30.00
CA LYS A 34 -28.91 -16.20 29.98
C LYS A 34 -28.99 -16.75 28.54
N GLU A 35 -30.05 -16.41 27.81
CA GLU A 35 -30.22 -16.80 26.41
C GLU A 35 -29.14 -16.18 25.52
N ALA A 36 -28.90 -14.87 25.61
CA ALA A 36 -27.84 -14.20 24.83
C ALA A 36 -26.46 -14.81 25.13
N LYS A 37 -26.16 -15.12 26.38
CA LYS A 37 -24.89 -15.77 26.74
C LYS A 37 -24.78 -17.19 26.18
N LYS A 38 -25.86 -17.94 26.09
CA LYS A 38 -25.90 -19.27 25.48
C LYS A 38 -25.70 -19.20 23.99
N GLU A 39 -26.38 -18.26 23.31
CA GLU A 39 -26.24 -18.01 21.90
C GLU A 39 -24.83 -17.62 21.53
N VAL A 40 -24.25 -16.58 22.16
CA VAL A 40 -22.87 -16.14 21.92
C VAL A 40 -21.85 -17.26 22.09
N ARG A 41 -22.04 -18.14 23.09
CA ARG A 41 -21.16 -19.30 23.29
C ARG A 41 -21.31 -20.35 22.17
N ALA A 42 -22.51 -20.54 21.66
CA ALA A 42 -22.76 -21.46 20.55
C ALA A 42 -22.08 -20.91 19.26
N GLU A 43 -22.27 -19.63 18.95
CA GLU A 43 -21.66 -18.97 17.82
C GLU A 43 -20.12 -18.95 17.92
N GLN A 44 -19.57 -18.69 19.10
CA GLN A 44 -18.11 -18.77 19.32
C GLN A 44 -17.57 -20.17 18.98
N LYS A 45 -18.26 -21.22 19.44
CA LYS A 45 -17.83 -22.61 19.13
C LYS A 45 -17.95 -22.93 17.67
N ALA A 46 -19.03 -22.51 17.03
CA ALA A 46 -19.24 -22.72 15.59
C ALA A 46 -18.18 -21.99 14.74
N ALA A 47 -17.92 -20.75 15.05
CA ALA A 47 -16.88 -19.95 14.38
C ALA A 47 -15.48 -20.58 14.56
N TRP A 48 -15.13 -21.01 15.75
CA TRP A 48 -13.86 -21.68 16.02
C TRP A 48 -13.75 -23.02 15.30
N ALA A 49 -14.81 -23.82 15.30
CA ALA A 49 -14.82 -25.09 14.56
C ALA A 49 -14.65 -24.89 13.07
N SER A 50 -15.33 -23.90 12.46
CA SER A 50 -15.20 -23.55 11.06
C SER A 50 -13.78 -23.08 10.72
N PHE A 51 -13.19 -22.22 11.53
CA PHE A 51 -11.80 -21.78 11.35
C PHE A 51 -10.81 -22.94 11.41
N ARG A 52 -10.98 -23.84 12.40
CA ARG A 52 -10.10 -25.01 12.57
C ARG A 52 -10.28 -26.05 11.48
N ALA A 53 -11.48 -26.23 10.94
CA ALA A 53 -11.73 -27.20 9.88
C ALA A 53 -10.84 -26.97 8.67
N ALA A 54 -10.78 -25.73 8.16
CA ALA A 54 -9.95 -25.38 7.01
C ALA A 54 -8.44 -25.60 7.28
N LEU A 55 -7.96 -25.31 8.49
CA LEU A 55 -6.58 -25.57 8.88
C LEU A 55 -6.30 -27.08 9.01
N ASN A 56 -7.22 -27.85 9.57
CA ASN A 56 -7.07 -29.30 9.71
C ASN A 56 -7.00 -30.02 8.36
N GLU A 57 -7.76 -29.56 7.35
CA GLU A 57 -7.66 -30.07 5.98
C GLU A 57 -6.25 -29.89 5.42
N VAL A 58 -5.68 -28.71 5.58
CA VAL A 58 -4.28 -28.41 5.13
C VAL A 58 -3.28 -29.26 5.90
N CYS A 59 -3.40 -29.38 7.23
CA CYS A 59 -2.53 -30.21 8.04
C CYS A 59 -2.60 -31.69 7.63
N THR A 60 -3.82 -32.21 7.37
CA THR A 60 -4.02 -33.60 6.94
C THR A 60 -3.41 -33.84 5.56
N SER A 61 -3.68 -32.99 4.59
CA SER A 61 -3.11 -33.06 3.24
C SER A 61 -1.57 -33.03 3.27
N ALA A 62 -0.97 -32.14 4.06
CA ALA A 62 0.47 -32.09 4.24
C ALA A 62 1.02 -33.37 4.89
N ALA A 63 0.35 -33.86 5.94
CA ALA A 63 0.77 -35.07 6.64
C ALA A 63 0.72 -36.32 5.76
N ASP A 64 -0.25 -36.40 4.83
CA ASP A 64 -0.38 -37.52 3.89
C ASP A 64 0.82 -37.58 2.93
N VAL A 65 1.29 -36.46 2.40
CA VAL A 65 2.49 -36.42 1.53
C VAL A 65 3.81 -36.49 2.31
N LEU A 66 3.81 -36.13 3.60
CA LEU A 66 4.96 -36.26 4.50
C LEU A 66 5.19 -37.69 4.96
N ALA A 67 4.12 -38.47 5.21
CA ALA A 67 4.18 -39.76 5.87
C ALA A 67 5.16 -40.77 5.24
N PRO A 68 5.26 -40.91 3.90
CA PRO A 68 6.21 -41.80 3.26
C PRO A 68 7.69 -41.45 3.50
N LEU A 69 8.00 -40.16 3.76
CA LEU A 69 9.37 -39.66 3.97
C LEU A 69 9.69 -39.48 5.45
N ASN A 70 8.71 -39.11 6.27
CA ASN A 70 8.88 -38.91 7.71
C ASN A 70 7.54 -39.10 8.45
N ALA A 71 7.23 -40.36 8.78
CA ALA A 71 6.01 -40.75 9.46
C ALA A 71 5.83 -40.05 10.81
N ALA A 72 6.91 -39.91 11.59
CA ALA A 72 6.84 -39.25 12.92
C ALA A 72 6.45 -37.78 12.81
N ARG A 73 6.98 -37.06 11.82
CA ARG A 73 6.63 -35.64 11.57
C ARG A 73 5.21 -35.49 11.05
N ALA A 74 4.76 -36.41 10.20
CA ALA A 74 3.37 -36.44 9.73
C ALA A 74 2.40 -36.66 10.88
N GLU A 75 2.70 -37.58 11.78
CA GLU A 75 1.89 -37.86 12.98
C GLU A 75 1.88 -36.66 13.94
N ALA A 76 3.04 -36.07 14.19
CA ALA A 76 3.14 -34.88 15.03
C ALA A 76 2.30 -33.71 14.48
N LEU A 77 2.29 -33.54 13.13
CA LEU A 77 1.47 -32.49 12.50
C LEU A 77 -0.03 -32.79 12.64
N ARG A 78 -0.48 -34.03 12.46
CA ARG A 78 -1.89 -34.43 12.64
C ARG A 78 -2.38 -34.25 14.08
N ASN A 79 -1.51 -34.50 15.05
CA ASN A 79 -1.86 -34.46 16.47
C ASN A 79 -1.75 -33.06 17.08
N ASN A 80 -1.23 -32.08 16.34
CA ASN A 80 -1.09 -30.71 16.83
C ASN A 80 -2.40 -29.93 16.59
N SER A 81 -3.23 -29.82 17.64
CA SER A 81 -4.48 -29.06 17.59
C SER A 81 -4.31 -27.57 17.27
N ASP A 82 -3.13 -27.02 17.48
CA ASP A 82 -2.83 -25.61 17.28
C ASP A 82 -2.04 -25.36 15.99
N ALA A 83 -1.73 -26.41 15.21
CA ALA A 83 -1.01 -26.28 13.97
C ALA A 83 -1.72 -25.33 13.01
N GLY A 84 -0.97 -24.41 12.45
CA GLY A 84 -1.37 -23.51 11.39
C GLY A 84 -0.52 -23.71 10.12
N ARG A 85 -0.68 -22.81 9.16
CA ARG A 85 0.07 -22.88 7.89
C ARG A 85 1.57 -22.71 8.05
N ALA A 86 2.04 -22.01 9.08
CA ALA A 86 3.46 -21.85 9.39
C ALA A 86 4.10 -23.18 9.81
N GLU A 87 3.46 -23.93 10.69
CA GLU A 87 3.90 -25.24 11.15
C GLU A 87 3.92 -26.25 10.01
N VAL A 88 2.91 -26.20 9.14
CA VAL A 88 2.86 -27.01 7.89
C VAL A 88 4.04 -26.68 6.98
N ALA A 89 4.26 -25.39 6.67
CA ALA A 89 5.38 -24.96 5.83
C ALA A 89 6.73 -25.41 6.41
N HIS A 90 6.92 -25.26 7.72
CA HIS A 90 8.12 -25.68 8.42
C HIS A 90 8.34 -27.19 8.32
N ALA A 91 7.32 -28.00 8.59
CA ALA A 91 7.40 -29.46 8.53
C ALA A 91 7.78 -29.94 7.13
N VAL A 92 7.14 -29.42 6.09
CA VAL A 92 7.37 -29.79 4.68
C VAL A 92 8.78 -29.38 4.23
N ARG A 93 9.16 -28.11 4.42
CA ARG A 93 10.47 -27.60 3.99
C ARG A 93 11.61 -28.28 4.69
N ARG A 94 11.48 -28.54 5.99
CA ARG A 94 12.49 -29.27 6.74
C ARG A 94 12.67 -30.69 6.24
N THR A 95 11.59 -31.40 5.91
CA THR A 95 11.67 -32.76 5.33
C THR A 95 12.35 -32.73 3.96
N LEU A 96 12.04 -31.77 3.10
CA LEU A 96 12.70 -31.61 1.79
C LEU A 96 14.21 -31.35 1.91
N VAL A 97 14.63 -30.58 2.93
CA VAL A 97 16.06 -30.34 3.21
C VAL A 97 16.72 -31.62 3.71
N GLU A 98 16.12 -32.34 4.64
CA GLU A 98 16.66 -33.58 5.20
C GLU A 98 16.74 -34.73 4.17
N THR A 99 15.88 -34.69 3.14
CA THR A 99 15.85 -35.68 2.05
C THR A 99 16.46 -35.15 0.74
N ALA A 100 17.39 -34.19 0.80
CA ALA A 100 17.94 -33.55 -0.40
C ALA A 100 18.59 -34.47 -1.42
N GLY A 101 19.10 -35.63 -0.98
CA GLY A 101 19.71 -36.66 -1.84
C GLY A 101 18.76 -37.81 -2.24
N ASP A 102 17.48 -37.73 -1.90
CA ASP A 102 16.47 -38.75 -2.24
C ASP A 102 15.76 -38.39 -3.57
N ASP A 103 15.93 -39.24 -4.58
CA ASP A 103 15.30 -39.09 -5.90
C ASP A 103 13.97 -39.85 -5.99
N SER A 104 13.33 -40.21 -4.86
CA SER A 104 12.08 -40.94 -4.83
C SER A 104 10.89 -40.09 -5.35
N THR A 105 9.90 -40.81 -5.90
CA THR A 105 8.63 -40.20 -6.31
C THR A 105 7.87 -39.53 -5.15
N HIS A 106 8.13 -39.97 -3.91
CA HIS A 106 7.55 -39.39 -2.71
C HIS A 106 8.10 -37.98 -2.44
N ARG A 107 9.43 -37.82 -2.62
CA ARG A 107 10.04 -36.47 -2.49
C ARG A 107 9.57 -35.51 -3.57
N GLU A 108 9.42 -36.00 -4.82
CA GLU A 108 8.83 -35.21 -5.89
C GLU A 108 7.38 -34.79 -5.59
N ALA A 109 6.58 -35.70 -5.04
CA ALA A 109 5.20 -35.41 -4.63
C ALA A 109 5.15 -34.34 -3.54
N LEU A 110 6.04 -34.43 -2.54
CA LEU A 110 6.16 -33.44 -1.47
C LEU A 110 6.58 -32.06 -2.02
N SER A 111 7.52 -32.04 -2.96
CA SER A 111 7.98 -30.81 -3.61
C SER A 111 6.86 -30.14 -4.41
N ARG A 112 6.11 -30.92 -5.20
CA ARG A 112 4.94 -30.39 -5.96
C ARG A 112 3.85 -29.87 -5.04
N TRP A 113 3.60 -30.58 -3.94
CA TRP A 113 2.65 -30.14 -2.93
C TRP A 113 3.05 -28.79 -2.32
N LEU A 114 4.34 -28.60 -2.01
CA LEU A 114 4.85 -27.33 -1.47
C LEU A 114 4.68 -26.17 -2.46
N VAL A 115 4.96 -26.39 -3.73
CA VAL A 115 4.78 -25.36 -4.78
C VAL A 115 3.32 -24.90 -4.84
N GLU A 116 2.36 -25.84 -4.79
CA GLU A 116 0.94 -25.50 -4.80
C GLU A 116 0.50 -24.81 -3.50
N PHE A 117 0.99 -25.28 -2.37
CA PHE A 117 0.74 -24.67 -1.07
C PHE A 117 1.30 -23.24 -0.98
N ASP A 118 2.51 -23.01 -1.51
CA ASP A 118 3.12 -21.67 -1.54
C ASP A 118 2.32 -20.74 -2.49
N ARG A 119 1.86 -21.24 -3.63
CA ARG A 119 1.00 -20.49 -4.56
C ARG A 119 -0.34 -20.12 -3.92
N GLU A 120 -0.97 -21.05 -3.20
CA GLU A 120 -2.20 -20.77 -2.47
C GLU A 120 -1.97 -19.71 -1.35
N ASN A 121 -0.85 -19.82 -0.63
CA ASN A 121 -0.51 -18.84 0.40
C ASN A 121 -0.22 -17.46 -0.18
N GLU A 122 0.43 -17.36 -1.32
CA GLU A 122 0.66 -16.09 -2.00
C GLU A 122 -0.67 -15.44 -2.38
N ASN A 123 -1.59 -16.19 -2.97
CA ASN A 123 -2.93 -15.70 -3.28
C ASN A 123 -3.70 -15.29 -2.03
N ARG A 124 -3.58 -16.03 -0.92
CA ARG A 124 -4.28 -15.77 0.34
C ARG A 124 -3.76 -14.56 1.09
N TYR A 125 -2.44 -14.33 1.10
CA TYR A 125 -1.80 -13.34 1.96
C TYR A 125 -1.21 -12.15 1.21
N SER A 126 -1.07 -12.24 -0.12
CA SER A 126 -0.51 -11.17 -0.96
C SER A 126 -1.48 -10.67 -2.03
N SER A 127 -2.58 -11.40 -2.29
CA SER A 127 -3.64 -10.89 -3.15
C SER A 127 -4.23 -9.61 -2.57
N GLU A 128 -4.61 -8.67 -3.42
CA GLU A 128 -5.18 -7.38 -3.03
C GLU A 128 -4.21 -6.42 -2.30
N LEU A 129 -2.94 -6.79 -2.07
CA LEU A 129 -1.96 -5.81 -1.61
C LEU A 129 -1.67 -4.78 -2.72
N TYR A 130 -1.54 -5.28 -3.96
CA TYR A 130 -1.52 -4.50 -5.21
C TYR A 130 -2.64 -5.00 -6.13
N SER A 131 -3.05 -4.18 -7.09
CA SER A 131 -4.02 -4.62 -8.09
C SER A 131 -3.38 -5.59 -9.07
N ALA A 132 -4.05 -6.72 -9.31
CA ALA A 132 -3.74 -7.61 -10.42
C ALA A 132 -4.65 -7.37 -11.65
N GLY A 133 -5.64 -6.48 -11.53
CA GLY A 133 -6.64 -6.14 -12.53
C GLY A 133 -6.21 -5.08 -13.54
N ALA A 134 -7.16 -4.62 -14.33
CA ALA A 134 -6.96 -3.56 -15.33
C ALA A 134 -6.66 -2.19 -14.70
N ASP A 135 -6.99 -2.01 -13.42
CA ASP A 135 -6.78 -0.81 -12.63
C ASP A 135 -5.38 -0.74 -12.00
N SER A 136 -4.50 -1.71 -12.29
CA SER A 136 -3.11 -1.72 -11.82
C SER A 136 -2.26 -0.68 -12.54
N ALA A 137 -1.46 0.06 -11.78
CA ALA A 137 -0.48 1.01 -12.30
C ALA A 137 0.58 0.34 -13.21
N LEU A 138 0.84 -0.96 -12.99
CA LEU A 138 1.78 -1.74 -13.80
C LEU A 138 1.22 -2.15 -15.17
N ARG A 139 -0.10 -1.96 -15.39
CA ARG A 139 -0.79 -2.32 -16.64
C ARG A 139 -1.18 -1.11 -17.49
N VAL A 140 -0.92 0.08 -17.00
CA VAL A 140 -1.18 1.30 -17.77
C VAL A 140 -0.28 1.33 -18.99
N GLU A 141 -0.89 1.48 -20.17
CA GLU A 141 -0.17 1.51 -21.43
C GLU A 141 0.76 2.71 -21.52
N ALA A 142 2.00 2.47 -21.93
CA ALA A 142 3.00 3.50 -22.13
C ALA A 142 2.63 4.38 -23.32
N VAL A 143 2.76 5.70 -23.15
CA VAL A 143 2.62 6.68 -24.24
C VAL A 143 3.90 7.51 -24.26
N PRO A 144 4.71 7.46 -25.34
CA PRO A 144 5.94 8.23 -25.41
C PRO A 144 5.70 9.74 -25.36
N ALA A 145 6.62 10.47 -24.77
CA ALA A 145 6.68 11.91 -24.92
C ALA A 145 7.05 12.25 -26.36
N THR A 146 6.35 13.22 -26.94
CA THR A 146 6.62 13.73 -28.30
C THR A 146 7.19 15.13 -28.21
N TYR A 147 8.00 15.52 -29.20
CA TYR A 147 8.72 16.78 -29.21
C TYR A 147 8.68 17.41 -30.60
N ASP A 148 8.74 18.73 -30.63
CA ASP A 148 9.00 19.48 -31.88
C ASP A 148 10.45 19.24 -32.33
N GLU A 149 10.80 19.64 -33.58
CA GLU A 149 12.16 19.51 -34.11
C GLU A 149 13.17 20.31 -33.25
N GLU A 150 12.76 21.49 -32.80
CA GLU A 150 13.52 22.36 -31.89
C GLU A 150 12.70 22.66 -30.64
N PRO A 151 12.65 21.75 -29.65
CA PRO A 151 11.79 21.89 -28.49
C PRO A 151 12.28 23.01 -27.58
N GLU A 152 11.34 23.80 -27.06
CA GLU A 152 11.60 24.77 -26.00
C GLU A 152 12.29 24.11 -24.80
N GLN A 153 13.32 24.72 -24.24
CA GLN A 153 14.06 24.24 -23.10
C GLN A 153 13.55 24.95 -21.84
N LEU A 154 12.78 24.25 -21.01
CA LEU A 154 12.22 24.77 -19.77
C LEU A 154 12.96 24.21 -18.53
N ASP A 155 12.86 24.93 -17.42
CA ASP A 155 13.25 24.36 -16.13
C ASP A 155 12.35 23.19 -15.76
N GLY A 156 12.88 22.15 -15.13
CA GLY A 156 12.10 20.98 -14.74
C GLY A 156 10.84 21.33 -13.93
N ARG A 157 10.88 22.39 -13.08
CA ARG A 157 9.70 22.89 -12.38
C ARG A 157 8.58 23.33 -13.34
N GLN A 158 8.94 23.94 -14.46
CA GLN A 158 7.98 24.40 -15.46
C GLN A 158 7.41 23.22 -16.28
N ILE A 159 8.21 22.18 -16.52
CA ILE A 159 7.72 20.93 -17.12
C ILE A 159 6.61 20.32 -16.23
N LEU A 160 6.85 20.21 -14.94
CA LEU A 160 5.83 19.71 -14.01
C LEU A 160 4.61 20.63 -13.94
N GLN A 161 4.80 21.94 -13.87
CA GLN A 161 3.71 22.91 -13.85
C GLN A 161 2.80 22.75 -15.07
N ARG A 162 3.38 22.66 -16.28
CA ARG A 162 2.63 22.44 -17.53
C ARG A 162 1.86 21.12 -17.51
N ASN A 163 2.49 20.07 -16.96
CA ASN A 163 1.82 18.78 -16.86
C ASN A 163 0.64 18.81 -15.87
N PHE A 164 0.83 19.39 -14.70
CA PHE A 164 -0.27 19.55 -13.73
C PHE A 164 -1.40 20.41 -14.30
N GLU A 165 -1.08 21.49 -14.99
CA GLU A 165 -2.07 22.33 -15.67
C GLU A 165 -2.91 21.53 -16.67
N ALA A 166 -2.26 20.67 -17.48
CA ALA A 166 -2.95 19.77 -18.42
C ALA A 166 -3.82 18.73 -17.69
N MET A 167 -3.30 18.10 -16.62
CA MET A 167 -4.03 17.14 -15.80
C MET A 167 -5.29 17.77 -15.15
N PHE A 168 -5.17 18.97 -14.57
CA PHE A 168 -6.27 19.68 -13.96
C PHE A 168 -7.31 20.14 -14.98
N THR A 169 -6.89 20.49 -16.18
CA THR A 169 -7.78 20.89 -17.26
C THR A 169 -8.59 19.70 -17.79
N SER A 170 -7.95 18.56 -17.95
CA SER A 170 -8.58 17.36 -18.54
C SER A 170 -9.43 16.57 -17.55
N ASN A 171 -9.12 16.63 -16.24
CA ASN A 171 -9.80 15.81 -15.24
C ASN A 171 -10.28 16.66 -14.05
N PRO A 172 -11.59 16.92 -13.93
CA PRO A 172 -12.16 17.74 -12.86
C PRO A 172 -12.06 17.09 -11.47
N ARG A 173 -11.77 15.78 -11.38
CA ARG A 173 -11.58 15.08 -10.11
C ARG A 173 -10.19 15.27 -9.51
N VAL A 174 -9.22 15.78 -10.29
CA VAL A 174 -7.86 16.04 -9.79
C VAL A 174 -7.85 17.27 -8.92
N LEU A 175 -7.25 17.14 -7.75
CA LEU A 175 -7.02 18.23 -6.79
C LEU A 175 -5.68 18.03 -6.09
N THR A 176 -5.11 19.11 -5.59
CA THR A 176 -3.86 19.08 -4.83
C THR A 176 -3.95 19.98 -3.61
N PHE A 177 -3.27 19.55 -2.56
CA PHE A 177 -3.21 20.32 -1.31
C PHE A 177 -1.98 19.91 -0.52
N GLY A 178 -1.51 20.81 0.30
CA GLY A 178 -0.35 20.64 1.16
C GLY A 178 0.06 21.96 1.78
N GLU A 179 1.11 21.95 2.58
CA GLU A 179 1.69 23.16 3.14
C GLU A 179 2.24 24.04 2.00
N ASP A 180 1.82 25.32 1.94
CA ASP A 180 2.24 26.29 0.92
C ASP A 180 1.94 25.90 -0.55
N THR A 181 1.09 24.90 -0.79
CA THR A 181 0.79 24.40 -2.13
C THR A 181 -0.09 25.36 -2.94
N GLY A 182 -1.00 26.04 -2.27
CA GLY A 182 -1.98 26.94 -2.89
C GLY A 182 -1.43 28.33 -3.23
N GLY A 183 -1.40 29.23 -2.26
CA GLY A 183 -1.12 30.65 -2.48
C GLY A 183 0.19 30.96 -3.17
N ILE A 184 1.30 30.35 -2.72
CA ILE A 184 2.62 30.55 -3.33
C ILE A 184 3.00 29.49 -4.37
N GLY A 185 2.20 28.45 -4.53
CA GLY A 185 2.46 27.38 -5.49
C GLY A 185 3.53 26.37 -5.11
N GLY A 186 3.74 26.18 -3.79
CA GLY A 186 4.74 25.32 -3.20
C GLY A 186 6.14 25.95 -3.17
N VAL A 187 7.03 25.43 -2.31
CA VAL A 187 8.40 25.97 -2.11
C VAL A 187 9.26 25.96 -3.38
N ASN A 188 8.94 25.13 -4.37
CA ASN A 188 9.61 25.10 -5.67
C ASN A 188 8.73 25.66 -6.80
N GLN A 189 7.61 26.29 -6.46
CA GLN A 189 6.73 27.00 -7.39
C GLN A 189 6.21 26.13 -8.55
N VAL A 190 6.02 24.85 -8.32
CA VAL A 190 5.44 23.95 -9.34
C VAL A 190 3.95 24.18 -9.53
N MET A 191 3.25 24.67 -8.49
CA MET A 191 1.83 25.00 -8.51
C MET A 191 1.55 26.53 -8.60
N GLU A 192 2.57 27.34 -8.90
CA GLU A 192 2.43 28.79 -9.02
C GLU A 192 1.31 29.16 -10.03
N GLY A 193 0.38 30.02 -9.60
CA GLY A 193 -0.78 30.45 -10.39
C GLY A 193 -1.89 29.39 -10.56
N MET A 194 -1.69 28.17 -10.09
CA MET A 194 -2.69 27.10 -10.24
C MET A 194 -3.93 27.33 -9.38
N GLN A 195 -3.77 27.87 -8.16
CA GLN A 195 -4.92 28.20 -7.31
C GLN A 195 -5.78 29.29 -7.93
N GLU A 196 -5.19 30.34 -8.50
CA GLU A 196 -5.92 31.40 -9.21
C GLU A 196 -6.70 30.83 -10.41
N LYS A 197 -6.10 29.91 -11.15
CA LYS A 197 -6.69 29.32 -12.35
C LYS A 197 -7.79 28.31 -12.07
N PHE A 198 -7.60 27.41 -11.11
CA PHE A 198 -8.49 26.26 -10.85
C PHE A 198 -9.33 26.38 -9.58
N GLY A 199 -9.11 27.41 -8.78
CA GLY A 199 -9.83 27.68 -7.54
C GLY A 199 -9.25 26.98 -6.31
N GLU A 200 -9.49 27.56 -5.15
CA GLU A 200 -8.99 27.12 -3.85
C GLU A 200 -9.48 25.71 -3.47
N ILE A 201 -10.64 25.28 -3.93
CA ILE A 201 -11.17 23.94 -3.67
C ILE A 201 -10.28 22.86 -4.33
N ARG A 202 -9.68 23.18 -5.48
CA ARG A 202 -8.84 22.22 -6.23
C ARG A 202 -7.34 22.36 -5.95
N VAL A 203 -6.89 23.54 -5.55
CA VAL A 203 -5.48 23.80 -5.21
C VAL A 203 -5.47 24.60 -3.91
N SER A 204 -5.18 23.94 -2.80
CA SER A 204 -5.34 24.54 -1.47
C SER A 204 -4.11 24.38 -0.58
N ASP A 205 -3.98 25.34 0.31
CA ASP A 205 -3.05 25.27 1.43
C ASP A 205 -3.65 24.45 2.58
N THR A 206 -2.79 23.84 3.38
CA THR A 206 -3.15 23.15 4.60
C THR A 206 -2.32 23.67 5.77
N GLY A 207 -2.73 23.33 6.99
CA GLY A 207 -1.84 23.48 8.16
C GLY A 207 -0.69 22.49 8.12
N ILE A 208 0.33 22.75 8.90
CA ILE A 208 1.55 21.91 9.04
C ILE A 208 1.20 20.65 9.86
N ARG A 209 0.66 19.64 9.21
CA ARG A 209 0.31 18.34 9.79
C ARG A 209 0.26 17.26 8.72
N GLU A 210 1.36 16.64 8.45
CA GLU A 210 1.52 15.65 7.39
C GLU A 210 0.58 14.46 7.55
N CYS A 211 0.34 14.03 8.79
CA CYS A 211 -0.64 12.99 9.09
C CYS A 211 -2.06 13.40 8.65
N THR A 212 -2.46 14.65 8.89
CA THR A 212 -3.77 15.18 8.47
C THR A 212 -3.85 15.33 6.95
N ILE A 213 -2.78 15.81 6.30
CA ILE A 213 -2.70 15.93 4.84
C ILE A 213 -2.95 14.58 4.18
N ILE A 214 -2.25 13.53 4.62
CA ILE A 214 -2.45 12.17 4.08
C ILE A 214 -3.82 11.62 4.42
N GLY A 215 -4.32 11.81 5.66
CA GLY A 215 -5.67 11.37 6.05
C GLY A 215 -6.78 12.01 5.23
N GLN A 216 -6.68 13.30 4.93
CA GLN A 216 -7.57 14.00 4.01
C GLN A 216 -7.50 13.40 2.61
N GLY A 217 -6.29 13.12 2.11
CA GLY A 217 -6.07 12.48 0.82
C GLY A 217 -6.73 11.10 0.72
N ILE A 218 -6.59 10.27 1.75
CA ILE A 218 -7.25 8.95 1.81
C ILE A 218 -8.77 9.12 1.68
N GLY A 219 -9.36 10.00 2.50
CA GLY A 219 -10.81 10.23 2.49
C GLY A 219 -11.34 10.71 1.14
N LEU A 220 -10.65 11.66 0.50
CA LEU A 220 -11.00 12.19 -0.83
C LEU A 220 -10.87 11.11 -1.91
N ALA A 221 -9.79 10.31 -1.89
CA ALA A 221 -9.57 9.22 -2.82
C ALA A 221 -10.65 8.12 -2.71
N MET A 222 -11.01 7.72 -1.49
CA MET A 222 -12.08 6.76 -1.23
C MET A 222 -13.46 7.26 -1.70
N ARG A 223 -13.64 8.56 -1.87
CA ARG A 223 -14.86 9.17 -2.41
C ARG A 223 -14.82 9.40 -3.92
N GLY A 224 -13.80 8.85 -4.62
CA GLY A 224 -13.71 8.87 -6.09
C GLY A 224 -13.01 10.09 -6.67
N LEU A 225 -12.43 10.96 -5.85
CA LEU A 225 -11.56 12.04 -6.31
C LEU A 225 -10.15 11.50 -6.61
N ARG A 226 -9.33 12.32 -7.24
CA ARG A 226 -7.94 12.03 -7.60
C ARG A 226 -6.99 13.01 -6.90
N PRO A 227 -6.80 12.84 -5.58
CA PRO A 227 -5.98 13.75 -4.81
C PRO A 227 -4.49 13.52 -5.04
N ILE A 228 -3.77 14.64 -5.08
CA ILE A 228 -2.31 14.71 -5.03
C ILE A 228 -1.98 15.46 -3.75
N ALA A 229 -1.65 14.72 -2.68
CA ALA A 229 -1.30 15.31 -1.40
C ALA A 229 0.19 15.60 -1.33
N GLU A 230 0.56 16.85 -1.06
CA GLU A 230 1.96 17.25 -0.99
C GLU A 230 2.48 17.22 0.45
N ILE A 231 3.56 16.48 0.65
CA ILE A 231 4.43 16.59 1.82
C ILE A 231 5.67 17.37 1.37
N GLN A 232 5.94 18.48 2.02
CA GLN A 232 6.87 19.49 1.53
C GLN A 232 8.29 18.95 1.24
N TYR A 233 8.80 18.08 2.11
CA TYR A 233 10.08 17.39 1.93
C TYR A 233 10.02 15.94 2.39
N LEU A 234 10.86 15.08 1.80
CA LEU A 234 10.89 13.65 2.09
C LEU A 234 11.17 13.34 3.56
N ASP A 235 11.95 14.14 4.23
CA ASP A 235 12.25 13.97 5.66
C ASP A 235 11.00 14.13 6.54
N TYR A 236 10.05 14.96 6.13
CA TYR A 236 8.80 15.19 6.87
C TYR A 236 7.80 14.06 6.70
N LEU A 237 8.01 13.18 5.71
CA LEU A 237 7.16 12.02 5.49
C LEU A 237 7.06 11.11 6.72
N TYR A 238 8.06 11.12 7.60
CA TYR A 238 8.03 10.38 8.85
C TYR A 238 6.82 10.72 9.74
N TYR A 239 6.34 11.97 9.71
CA TYR A 239 5.15 12.39 10.46
C TYR A 239 3.84 11.80 9.90
N ALA A 240 3.86 11.32 8.66
CA ALA A 240 2.74 10.67 8.01
C ALA A 240 2.95 9.16 7.81
N LEU A 241 4.14 8.63 8.11
CA LEU A 241 4.52 7.26 7.75
C LEU A 241 3.59 6.22 8.36
N GLN A 242 3.10 6.45 9.58
CA GLN A 242 2.17 5.53 10.23
C GLN A 242 0.87 5.40 9.44
N ILE A 243 0.21 6.51 9.10
CA ILE A 243 -1.07 6.48 8.37
C ILE A 243 -0.88 6.02 6.91
N MET A 244 0.26 6.30 6.31
CA MET A 244 0.61 5.75 4.99
C MET A 244 0.77 4.22 5.04
N ARG A 245 1.43 3.70 6.07
CA ARG A 245 1.68 2.29 6.26
C ARG A 245 0.41 1.53 6.66
N ASP A 246 -0.28 2.00 7.71
CA ASP A 246 -1.34 1.24 8.37
C ASP A 246 -2.69 1.43 7.68
N ASP A 247 -2.94 2.60 7.09
CA ASP A 247 -4.22 2.92 6.45
C ASP A 247 -4.11 2.94 4.92
N LEU A 248 -3.31 3.81 4.32
CA LEU A 248 -3.27 3.99 2.87
C LEU A 248 -2.81 2.73 2.13
N ALA A 249 -1.66 2.19 2.54
CA ALA A 249 -1.04 1.02 1.88
C ALA A 249 -1.87 -0.26 2.02
N THR A 250 -2.72 -0.36 3.05
CA THR A 250 -3.42 -1.60 3.39
C THR A 250 -4.92 -1.57 3.15
N VAL A 251 -5.51 -0.42 2.75
CA VAL A 251 -6.97 -0.31 2.60
C VAL A 251 -7.53 -1.34 1.63
N ARG A 252 -6.88 -1.54 0.49
CA ARG A 252 -7.25 -2.54 -0.51
C ARG A 252 -7.16 -3.95 0.07
N TYR A 253 -6.04 -4.30 0.67
CA TYR A 253 -5.80 -5.60 1.28
C TYR A 253 -6.82 -5.91 2.40
N ARG A 254 -7.01 -4.99 3.34
CA ARG A 254 -7.93 -5.15 4.49
C ARG A 254 -9.38 -5.35 4.08
N THR A 255 -9.75 -4.83 2.93
CA THR A 255 -11.13 -4.89 2.42
C THR A 255 -11.31 -5.90 1.29
N ALA A 256 -10.31 -6.76 1.05
CA ALA A 256 -10.31 -7.74 -0.04
C ALA A 256 -10.68 -7.11 -1.41
N GLY A 257 -10.07 -5.97 -1.72
CA GLY A 257 -10.33 -5.20 -2.94
C GLY A 257 -11.62 -4.36 -2.94
N GLY A 258 -12.41 -4.41 -1.85
CA GLY A 258 -13.70 -3.71 -1.77
C GLY A 258 -13.59 -2.19 -1.64
N GLN A 259 -12.45 -1.67 -1.18
CA GLN A 259 -12.17 -0.23 -1.10
C GLN A 259 -10.83 0.09 -1.75
N LYS A 260 -10.77 1.25 -2.38
CA LYS A 260 -9.58 1.77 -3.04
C LYS A 260 -9.33 3.21 -2.61
N ALA A 261 -8.08 3.59 -2.54
CA ALA A 261 -7.68 4.96 -2.22
C ALA A 261 -6.53 5.39 -3.15
N PRO A 262 -6.81 5.74 -4.43
CA PRO A 262 -5.80 6.14 -5.40
C PRO A 262 -5.26 7.54 -5.10
N LEU A 263 -4.59 7.67 -3.97
CA LEU A 263 -3.92 8.88 -3.54
C LEU A 263 -2.49 8.90 -4.06
N ILE A 264 -2.10 9.98 -4.70
CA ILE A 264 -0.70 10.24 -5.03
C ILE A 264 -0.11 11.13 -3.95
N VAL A 265 0.84 10.60 -3.20
CA VAL A 265 1.64 11.39 -2.25
C VAL A 265 2.82 11.96 -3.00
N ARG A 266 2.88 13.28 -3.08
CA ARG A 266 3.94 14.01 -3.73
C ARG A 266 4.92 14.55 -2.71
N THR A 267 6.21 14.34 -2.92
CA THR A 267 7.26 14.95 -2.09
C THR A 267 8.53 15.17 -2.92
N ARG A 268 9.49 15.86 -2.34
CA ARG A 268 10.80 16.10 -2.94
C ARG A 268 11.92 15.72 -2.01
N GLY A 269 12.99 15.18 -2.56
CA GLY A 269 14.12 14.68 -1.76
C GLY A 269 15.25 14.18 -2.65
N HIS A 270 15.96 13.17 -2.16
CA HIS A 270 17.10 12.57 -2.83
C HIS A 270 18.29 13.52 -2.99
N ARG A 271 18.51 14.33 -2.00
CA ARG A 271 19.66 15.22 -1.94
C ARG A 271 20.52 14.81 -0.76
N LEU A 272 21.77 14.52 -0.97
CA LEU A 272 22.71 14.08 0.07
C LEU A 272 23.55 15.24 0.63
N GLU A 273 22.96 16.42 0.74
CA GLU A 273 23.64 17.63 1.18
C GLU A 273 22.92 18.26 2.38
N GLY A 274 23.62 18.47 3.45
CA GLY A 274 23.10 19.11 4.66
C GLY A 274 22.29 18.19 5.58
N ILE A 275 21.75 18.76 6.64
CA ILE A 275 21.04 18.02 7.70
C ILE A 275 19.51 18.12 7.52
N TRP A 276 19.02 19.27 7.03
CA TRP A 276 17.61 19.58 6.91
C TRP A 276 17.16 19.58 5.45
N HIS A 277 15.97 19.04 5.18
CA HIS A 277 15.33 19.01 3.87
C HIS A 277 16.10 18.26 2.77
N SER A 278 17.03 17.41 3.12
CA SER A 278 17.97 16.83 2.18
C SER A 278 18.26 15.35 2.39
N GLY A 279 17.60 14.74 3.37
CA GLY A 279 17.74 13.32 3.66
C GLY A 279 17.15 12.44 2.56
N SER A 280 17.52 11.16 2.59
CA SER A 280 16.98 10.14 1.71
C SER A 280 16.65 8.87 2.51
N PRO A 281 15.60 8.91 3.37
CA PRO A 281 15.25 7.80 4.25
C PRO A 281 14.54 6.64 3.51
N MET A 282 14.92 6.39 2.25
CA MET A 282 14.24 5.45 1.34
C MET A 282 14.19 4.03 1.89
N GLY A 283 15.23 3.57 2.58
CA GLY A 283 15.24 2.23 3.17
C GLY A 283 14.09 2.03 4.17
N ALA A 284 13.88 2.99 5.08
CA ALA A 284 12.78 2.95 6.03
C ALA A 284 11.40 3.05 5.34
N ILE A 285 11.28 3.92 4.34
CA ILE A 285 10.03 4.14 3.60
C ILE A 285 9.62 2.88 2.84
N ILE A 286 10.51 2.33 2.02
CA ILE A 286 10.21 1.15 1.19
C ILE A 286 9.79 -0.05 2.04
N HIS A 287 10.45 -0.27 3.18
CA HIS A 287 10.08 -1.34 4.09
C HIS A 287 8.72 -1.12 4.79
N SER A 288 8.31 0.13 4.95
CA SER A 288 7.11 0.47 5.72
C SER A 288 5.83 0.50 4.88
N ILE A 289 5.87 0.97 3.63
CA ILE A 289 4.66 1.26 2.83
C ILE A 289 4.37 0.19 1.77
N ARG A 290 4.48 -1.07 2.12
CA ARG A 290 4.11 -2.20 1.24
C ARG A 290 2.62 -2.11 0.89
N GLY A 291 2.31 -2.11 -0.41
CA GLY A 291 0.97 -1.84 -0.95
C GLY A 291 0.85 -0.47 -1.62
N MET A 292 1.93 0.32 -1.64
CA MET A 292 2.03 1.56 -2.41
C MET A 292 3.14 1.44 -3.46
N HIS A 293 2.93 2.04 -4.63
CA HIS A 293 4.01 2.22 -5.60
C HIS A 293 4.94 3.34 -5.15
N VAL A 294 6.25 3.12 -5.25
CA VAL A 294 7.28 4.13 -4.93
C VAL A 294 7.98 4.52 -6.21
N CYS A 295 7.71 5.73 -6.68
CA CYS A 295 8.21 6.29 -7.91
C CYS A 295 9.33 7.30 -7.62
N VAL A 296 10.51 7.06 -8.17
CA VAL A 296 11.68 7.94 -8.02
C VAL A 296 12.18 8.34 -9.41
N PRO A 297 11.57 9.36 -10.03
CA PRO A 297 11.93 9.81 -11.36
C PRO A 297 13.33 10.43 -11.38
N ARG A 298 14.11 10.17 -12.44
CA ARG A 298 15.46 10.73 -12.61
C ARG A 298 15.46 12.16 -13.17
N ASN A 299 14.35 12.59 -13.75
CA ASN A 299 14.14 13.95 -14.27
C ASN A 299 12.66 14.32 -14.20
N MET A 300 12.31 15.58 -14.52
CA MET A 300 10.94 16.07 -14.33
C MET A 300 10.00 15.66 -15.46
N THR A 301 10.48 15.41 -16.65
CA THR A 301 9.69 14.80 -17.74
C THR A 301 9.27 13.39 -17.34
N GLN A 302 10.18 12.59 -16.79
CA GLN A 302 9.83 11.26 -16.28
C GLN A 302 8.83 11.34 -15.12
N ALA A 303 9.00 12.31 -14.20
CA ALA A 303 8.05 12.55 -13.13
C ALA A 303 6.65 12.87 -13.68
N ALA A 304 6.55 13.76 -14.63
CA ALA A 304 5.29 14.12 -15.29
C ALA A 304 4.60 12.88 -15.89
N GLY A 305 5.34 12.07 -16.63
CA GLY A 305 4.80 10.82 -17.20
C GLY A 305 4.38 9.79 -16.16
N MET A 306 5.08 9.70 -15.01
CA MET A 306 4.66 8.85 -13.89
C MET A 306 3.37 9.36 -13.24
N TYR A 307 3.19 10.67 -13.04
CA TYR A 307 1.92 11.22 -12.58
C TYR A 307 0.76 10.89 -13.51
N ASN A 308 0.96 11.02 -14.82
CA ASN A 308 -0.06 10.69 -15.82
C ASN A 308 -0.41 9.18 -15.75
N THR A 309 0.56 8.29 -15.59
CA THR A 309 0.34 6.85 -15.39
C THR A 309 -0.47 6.57 -14.13
N LEU A 310 -0.11 7.20 -13.02
CA LEU A 310 -0.77 7.00 -11.74
C LEU A 310 -2.22 7.51 -11.71
N LEU A 311 -2.54 8.52 -12.52
CA LEU A 311 -3.93 8.99 -12.64
C LEU A 311 -4.86 8.00 -13.36
N GLU A 312 -4.33 7.15 -14.21
CA GLU A 312 -5.09 6.09 -14.89
C GLU A 312 -5.29 4.86 -13.98
N ALA A 313 -4.45 4.72 -12.95
CA ALA A 313 -4.50 3.60 -12.02
C ALA A 313 -5.38 3.88 -10.81
N GLU A 314 -5.78 2.83 -10.08
CA GLU A 314 -6.55 2.95 -8.83
C GLU A 314 -5.77 2.49 -7.60
N GLU A 315 -4.46 2.66 -7.64
CA GLU A 315 -3.53 2.30 -6.57
C GLU A 315 -2.85 3.52 -5.98
N PRO A 316 -2.54 3.51 -4.67
CA PRO A 316 -1.82 4.61 -4.05
C PRO A 316 -0.35 4.60 -4.44
N ALA A 317 0.24 5.78 -4.51
CA ALA A 317 1.66 5.94 -4.85
C ALA A 317 2.33 7.06 -4.06
N LEU A 318 3.64 6.89 -3.86
CA LEU A 318 4.56 7.94 -3.43
C LEU A 318 5.44 8.33 -4.62
N VAL A 319 5.46 9.61 -4.97
CA VAL A 319 6.38 10.17 -5.97
C VAL A 319 7.39 11.04 -5.27
N VAL A 320 8.67 10.68 -5.37
CA VAL A 320 9.79 11.42 -4.79
C VAL A 320 10.50 12.19 -5.89
N GLU A 321 10.15 13.45 -6.07
CA GLU A 321 10.77 14.32 -7.07
C GLU A 321 12.21 14.66 -6.70
N CYS A 322 13.11 14.58 -7.68
CA CYS A 322 14.53 14.92 -7.47
C CYS A 322 14.68 16.42 -7.24
N LEU A 323 15.07 16.82 -6.03
CA LEU A 323 15.16 18.23 -5.64
C LEU A 323 16.04 19.06 -6.59
N ASN A 324 17.16 18.53 -7.06
CA ASN A 324 18.05 19.21 -8.00
C ASN A 324 17.51 19.25 -9.44
N GLY A 325 16.51 18.45 -9.76
CA GLY A 325 15.88 18.39 -11.08
C GLY A 325 15.07 19.64 -11.44
N TYR A 326 14.52 20.34 -10.46
CA TYR A 326 13.65 21.51 -10.71
C TYR A 326 14.30 22.63 -11.52
N ARG A 327 15.62 22.79 -11.44
CA ARG A 327 16.39 23.84 -12.12
C ARG A 327 17.18 23.33 -13.32
N LYS A 328 17.07 22.04 -13.64
CA LYS A 328 17.69 21.49 -14.86
C LYS A 328 16.81 21.79 -16.06
N LYS A 329 17.42 22.14 -17.17
CA LYS A 329 16.72 22.35 -18.43
C LYS A 329 16.36 21.01 -19.06
N GLU A 330 15.12 20.90 -19.47
CA GLU A 330 14.58 19.74 -20.19
C GLU A 330 13.74 20.22 -21.39
N PRO A 331 13.72 19.45 -22.50
CA PRO A 331 12.87 19.78 -23.63
C PRO A 331 11.39 19.65 -23.26
N LEU A 332 10.56 20.60 -23.67
CA LEU A 332 9.12 20.59 -23.43
C LEU A 332 8.43 19.56 -24.33
N PRO A 333 7.77 18.53 -23.77
CA PRO A 333 6.94 17.63 -24.56
C PRO A 333 5.71 18.34 -25.13
N THR A 334 5.31 17.99 -26.35
CA THR A 334 4.11 18.55 -27.01
C THR A 334 2.80 17.92 -26.51
N ASN A 335 2.86 16.70 -25.96
CA ASN A 335 1.71 15.94 -25.47
C ASN A 335 1.60 15.93 -23.94
N MET A 336 1.76 17.11 -23.31
CA MET A 336 1.64 17.29 -21.87
C MET A 336 0.30 16.76 -21.34
N GLY A 337 0.33 16.05 -20.18
CA GLY A 337 -0.83 15.42 -19.59
C GLY A 337 -1.27 14.11 -20.27
N GLN A 338 -0.65 13.71 -21.37
CA GLN A 338 -1.04 12.52 -22.16
C GLN A 338 0.05 11.44 -22.18
N PHE A 339 1.33 11.82 -22.25
CA PHE A 339 2.40 10.83 -22.24
C PHE A 339 2.48 10.11 -20.89
N ARG A 340 2.79 8.82 -20.91
CA ARG A 340 2.78 7.94 -19.75
C ARG A 340 4.05 7.10 -19.69
N VAL A 341 4.72 7.16 -18.56
CA VAL A 341 5.90 6.34 -18.28
C VAL A 341 5.42 5.03 -17.62
N PRO A 342 5.73 3.85 -18.18
CA PRO A 342 5.33 2.59 -17.60
C PRO A 342 6.05 2.36 -16.27
N LEU A 343 5.34 1.82 -15.28
CA LEU A 343 5.93 1.43 -14.00
C LEU A 343 6.36 -0.04 -14.04
N GLY A 344 7.41 -0.37 -13.29
CA GLY A 344 7.93 -1.74 -13.22
C GLY A 344 8.67 -2.23 -14.47
N VAL A 345 8.90 -1.36 -15.45
CA VAL A 345 9.61 -1.68 -16.68
C VAL A 345 11.04 -1.14 -16.61
N THR A 346 12.00 -2.02 -16.84
CA THR A 346 13.42 -1.66 -16.84
C THR A 346 13.77 -0.83 -18.08
N GLU A 347 14.43 0.32 -17.89
CA GLU A 347 14.94 1.15 -18.95
C GLU A 347 16.44 0.94 -19.13
N THR A 348 16.88 0.70 -20.37
CA THR A 348 18.30 0.61 -20.68
C THR A 348 18.86 2.01 -20.95
N LEU A 349 19.59 2.57 -19.99
CA LEU A 349 20.22 3.89 -20.13
C LEU A 349 21.48 3.85 -20.99
N ARG A 350 22.21 2.73 -20.95
CA ARG A 350 23.42 2.51 -21.73
C ARG A 350 23.56 1.02 -22.01
N ALA A 351 23.60 0.67 -23.29
CA ALA A 351 23.90 -0.70 -23.71
C ALA A 351 25.41 -0.95 -23.65
N VAL A 352 25.82 -2.06 -23.06
CA VAL A 352 27.21 -2.55 -23.00
C VAL A 352 27.22 -4.04 -23.37
N SER A 353 28.36 -4.52 -23.87
CA SER A 353 28.52 -5.93 -24.28
C SER A 353 28.63 -6.91 -23.10
N TYR A 354 28.80 -6.40 -21.89
CA TYR A 354 28.87 -7.20 -20.66
C TYR A 354 28.39 -6.42 -19.45
N THR A 355 27.86 -7.11 -18.45
CA THR A 355 27.52 -6.53 -17.15
C THR A 355 28.47 -7.11 -16.11
N HIS A 356 29.28 -6.26 -15.48
CA HIS A 356 30.13 -6.62 -14.36
C HIS A 356 29.68 -5.85 -13.12
N LEU A 357 29.17 -6.57 -12.11
CA LEU A 357 29.04 -6.05 -10.76
C LEU A 357 30.28 -6.49 -9.99
N ARG A 358 31.25 -5.60 -9.81
CA ARG A 358 32.40 -5.84 -8.95
C ARG A 358 32.08 -5.37 -7.53
N ALA A 359 32.33 -6.23 -6.55
CA ALA A 359 32.13 -5.91 -5.13
C ALA A 359 32.93 -4.67 -4.65
N HIS A 360 33.96 -4.27 -5.38
CA HIS A 360 34.80 -3.10 -5.05
C HIS A 360 34.24 -1.76 -5.55
N GLU A 361 33.16 -1.74 -6.34
CA GLU A 361 32.56 -0.50 -6.82
C GLU A 361 31.53 0.07 -5.83
N THR A 362 31.19 -0.68 -4.79
CA THR A 362 30.32 -0.25 -3.69
C THR A 362 31.03 0.53 -2.58
N ASP A 363 32.38 0.52 -2.57
CA ASP A 363 33.18 1.17 -1.51
C ASP A 363 33.58 2.62 -1.84
N ARG A 364 33.01 3.25 -2.86
CA ARG A 364 33.38 4.60 -3.31
C ARG A 364 32.24 5.63 -3.34
N TYR A 365 31.18 5.40 -2.55
CA TYR A 365 30.15 6.45 -2.38
C TYR A 365 29.67 6.52 -0.95
#